data_51b182960b98ed806f01c38c1423c6b4
#
_entry.id   51b182960b98ed806f01c38c1423c6b4
#
_cell.length_a   1.000
_cell.length_b   1.000
_cell.length_c   1.000
_cell.angle_alpha   90.00
_cell.angle_beta   90.00
_cell.angle_gamma   90.00
#
_symmetry.space_group_name_H-M   'P 1'
#
loop_
_entity.id
_entity.type
_entity.pdbx_description
1 polymer ?
#
loop_
_entity_poly.entity_id
_entity_poly.type
_entity_poly.pdbx_seq_one_letter_code
_entity_poly.pdbx_strand_id
1 'polypeptide(L)'
;MPPFYADLHIHSKFSRACSRDCDLEHLALVGRRKGISVIGTGDFTHPKWFEELASTLVPAEPGLFRLREDVERSVEARLPASCRGPVRFMLSVEISTIYKRAERTRKVHHLLYMPDLASAARCTAALARIGNLASDGRPILGLDSRDLLEITLESGDGAYLVPAHVWTPWFAVLGSKSGFDRVEDCYADLAGHIFALETGLSADPEMCWRVSGLDRYRLVSNSDA
;
A
#
# COMPACT_ATOMS: atom_id res chain seq x y z
N MET A 1 7.46 -11.02 -20.60
CA MET A 1 6.07 -11.13 -20.14
C MET A 1 5.23 -10.07 -20.86
N PRO A 2 3.98 -10.34 -21.21
CA PRO A 2 3.11 -9.28 -21.68
C PRO A 2 2.94 -8.22 -20.57
N PRO A 3 2.68 -6.96 -20.92
CA PRO A 3 2.38 -5.92 -19.93
C PRO A 3 1.10 -6.28 -19.16
N PHE A 4 1.05 -5.94 -17.90
CA PHE A 4 -0.12 -6.12 -17.04
C PHE A 4 -0.40 -4.85 -16.25
N TYR A 5 -1.64 -4.68 -15.81
CA TYR A 5 -2.03 -3.59 -14.93
C TYR A 5 -2.03 -4.06 -13.48
N ALA A 6 -1.53 -3.21 -12.60
CA ALA A 6 -1.58 -3.39 -11.15
C ALA A 6 -2.21 -2.16 -10.50
N ASP A 7 -2.98 -2.39 -9.42
CA ASP A 7 -3.47 -1.35 -8.53
C ASP A 7 -3.12 -1.76 -7.11
N LEU A 8 -2.09 -1.16 -6.57
CA LEU A 8 -1.46 -1.58 -5.33
C LEU A 8 -1.79 -0.68 -4.14
N HIS A 9 -2.53 0.41 -4.38
CA HIS A 9 -3.01 1.33 -3.35
C HIS A 9 -4.53 1.38 -3.38
N ILE A 10 -5.11 0.53 -2.56
CA ILE A 10 -6.55 0.44 -2.31
C ILE A 10 -6.79 0.29 -0.82
N HIS A 11 -8.05 0.45 -0.41
CA HIS A 11 -8.48 0.25 0.96
C HIS A 11 -9.52 -0.87 1.06
N SER A 12 -9.61 -1.47 2.24
CA SER A 12 -10.63 -2.48 2.54
C SER A 12 -11.90 -1.85 3.13
N LYS A 13 -12.91 -2.67 3.29
CA LYS A 13 -14.16 -2.31 3.99
C LYS A 13 -13.97 -1.85 5.45
N PHE A 14 -12.77 -1.97 6.01
CA PHE A 14 -12.43 -1.51 7.36
C PHE A 14 -11.84 -0.10 7.39
N SER A 15 -11.53 0.49 6.25
CA SER A 15 -11.16 1.90 6.15
C SER A 15 -12.37 2.81 6.09
N ARG A 16 -12.24 4.00 6.70
CA ARG A 16 -13.28 5.02 6.66
C ARG A 16 -13.52 5.48 5.23
N ALA A 17 -14.79 5.74 4.94
CA ALA A 17 -15.27 6.19 3.63
C ALA A 17 -15.15 5.15 2.50
N CYS A 18 -14.70 3.93 2.78
CA CYS A 18 -14.71 2.85 1.80
C CYS A 18 -16.04 2.09 1.78
N SER A 19 -16.36 1.49 0.65
CA SER A 19 -17.53 0.64 0.51
C SER A 19 -17.38 -0.63 1.37
N ARG A 20 -18.50 -1.13 1.88
CA ARG A 20 -18.56 -2.45 2.52
C ARG A 20 -18.26 -3.59 1.54
N ASP A 21 -18.33 -3.32 0.25
CA ASP A 21 -17.99 -4.26 -0.83
C ASP A 21 -16.48 -4.26 -1.15
N CYS A 22 -15.64 -3.48 -0.44
CA CYS A 22 -14.19 -3.57 -0.55
C CYS A 22 -13.66 -4.81 0.21
N ASP A 23 -14.11 -5.98 -0.21
CA ASP A 23 -13.65 -7.30 0.23
C ASP A 23 -12.93 -8.04 -0.92
N LEU A 24 -12.26 -9.15 -0.61
CA LEU A 24 -11.42 -9.87 -1.58
C LEU A 24 -12.19 -10.39 -2.80
N GLU A 25 -13.44 -10.84 -2.62
CA GLU A 25 -14.26 -11.34 -3.72
C GLU A 25 -14.63 -10.22 -4.69
N HIS A 26 -15.09 -9.08 -4.17
CA HIS A 26 -15.47 -7.94 -4.99
C HIS A 26 -14.24 -7.28 -5.62
N LEU A 27 -13.12 -7.19 -4.92
CA LEU A 27 -11.85 -6.71 -5.48
C LEU A 27 -11.40 -7.58 -6.66
N ALA A 28 -11.46 -8.91 -6.51
CA ALA A 28 -11.14 -9.84 -7.59
C ALA A 28 -12.13 -9.70 -8.77
N LEU A 29 -13.43 -9.59 -8.48
CA LEU A 29 -14.47 -9.44 -9.48
C LEU A 29 -14.29 -8.15 -10.30
N VAL A 30 -14.09 -7.02 -9.61
CA VAL A 30 -13.96 -5.71 -10.24
C VAL A 30 -12.61 -5.60 -10.96
N GLY A 31 -11.53 -6.09 -10.34
CA GLY A 31 -10.20 -6.11 -10.95
C GLY A 31 -10.19 -6.84 -12.29
N ARG A 32 -10.77 -8.04 -12.34
CA ARG A 32 -10.91 -8.81 -13.60
C ARG A 32 -11.73 -8.09 -14.65
N ARG A 33 -12.83 -7.44 -14.25
CA ARG A 33 -13.67 -6.64 -15.16
C ARG A 33 -12.92 -5.43 -15.72
N LYS A 34 -12.00 -4.86 -14.98
CA LYS A 34 -11.15 -3.73 -15.38
C LYS A 34 -9.84 -4.14 -16.04
N GLY A 35 -9.52 -5.45 -16.10
CA GLY A 35 -8.26 -5.94 -16.65
C GLY A 35 -7.06 -5.75 -15.72
N ILE A 36 -7.28 -5.55 -14.41
CA ILE A 36 -6.23 -5.45 -13.41
C ILE A 36 -5.82 -6.86 -13.01
N SER A 37 -4.54 -7.16 -13.11
CA SER A 37 -3.97 -8.49 -12.87
C SER A 37 -3.39 -8.64 -11.45
N VAL A 38 -2.93 -7.54 -10.83
CA VAL A 38 -2.38 -7.54 -9.47
C VAL A 38 -3.07 -6.43 -8.66
N ILE A 39 -3.57 -6.79 -7.49
CA ILE A 39 -4.32 -5.89 -6.62
C ILE A 39 -3.65 -5.89 -5.24
N GLY A 40 -3.42 -4.72 -4.68
CA GLY A 40 -3.08 -4.58 -3.27
C GLY A 40 -4.23 -5.06 -2.40
N THR A 41 -3.93 -5.64 -1.22
CA THR A 41 -5.01 -6.02 -0.29
C THR A 41 -5.58 -4.84 0.45
N GLY A 42 -4.79 -3.77 0.58
CA GLY A 42 -5.05 -2.71 1.56
C GLY A 42 -5.02 -3.24 3.00
N ASP A 43 -4.85 -2.38 3.93
CA ASP A 43 -5.23 -2.46 5.34
C ASP A 43 -4.81 -3.73 6.11
N PHE A 44 -3.75 -4.45 5.71
CA PHE A 44 -3.36 -5.72 6.35
C PHE A 44 -3.09 -5.59 7.85
N THR A 45 -2.86 -4.39 8.37
CA THR A 45 -2.64 -4.16 9.80
C THR A 45 -3.92 -4.19 10.63
N HIS A 46 -5.10 -4.08 10.00
CA HIS A 46 -6.38 -4.15 10.71
C HIS A 46 -6.69 -5.61 11.11
N PRO A 47 -6.91 -5.92 12.42
CA PRO A 47 -6.97 -7.31 12.91
C PRO A 47 -7.99 -8.19 12.18
N LYS A 48 -9.22 -7.70 12.02
CA LYS A 48 -10.28 -8.45 11.33
C LYS A 48 -9.99 -8.65 9.85
N TRP A 49 -9.37 -7.67 9.20
CA TRP A 49 -8.99 -7.80 7.80
C TRP A 49 -7.87 -8.82 7.64
N PHE A 50 -6.88 -8.79 8.53
CA PHE A 50 -5.80 -9.77 8.53
C PHE A 50 -6.30 -11.23 8.67
N GLU A 51 -7.30 -11.46 9.54
CA GLU A 51 -7.95 -12.76 9.66
C GLU A 51 -8.64 -13.20 8.36
N GLU A 52 -9.33 -12.27 7.68
CA GLU A 52 -9.95 -12.55 6.38
C GLU A 52 -8.90 -12.84 5.32
N LEU A 53 -7.81 -12.06 5.25
CA LEU A 53 -6.69 -12.32 4.34
C LEU A 53 -6.10 -13.71 4.57
N ALA A 54 -5.78 -14.04 5.81
CA ALA A 54 -5.16 -15.32 6.17
C ALA A 54 -6.07 -16.52 5.90
N SER A 55 -7.40 -16.35 6.00
CA SER A 55 -8.36 -17.44 5.75
C SER A 55 -8.75 -17.60 4.27
N THR A 56 -8.60 -16.56 3.47
CA THR A 56 -9.12 -16.51 2.09
C THR A 56 -8.02 -16.59 1.03
N LEU A 57 -6.82 -16.10 1.34
CA LEU A 57 -5.69 -16.09 0.43
C LEU A 57 -4.77 -17.30 0.62
N VAL A 58 -4.25 -17.81 -0.47
CA VAL A 58 -3.18 -18.82 -0.49
C VAL A 58 -1.99 -18.32 -1.30
N PRO A 59 -0.76 -18.71 -0.95
CA PRO A 59 0.43 -18.31 -1.71
C PRO A 59 0.32 -18.71 -3.19
N ALA A 60 0.85 -17.86 -4.05
CA ALA A 60 1.01 -18.09 -5.48
C ALA A 60 2.48 -17.92 -5.87
N GLU A 61 2.81 -16.96 -6.72
CA GLU A 61 4.19 -16.61 -7.03
C GLU A 61 4.84 -15.89 -5.82
N PRO A 62 6.18 -15.82 -5.70
CA PRO A 62 6.85 -15.12 -4.60
C PRO A 62 6.32 -13.70 -4.41
N GLY A 63 5.88 -13.36 -3.20
CA GLY A 63 5.30 -12.06 -2.85
C GLY A 63 3.83 -11.88 -3.26
N LEU A 64 3.23 -12.85 -3.93
CA LEU A 64 1.87 -12.78 -4.44
C LEU A 64 0.99 -13.90 -3.88
N PHE A 65 -0.30 -13.60 -3.81
CA PHE A 65 -1.34 -14.51 -3.34
C PHE A 65 -2.45 -14.64 -4.38
N ARG A 66 -3.23 -15.70 -4.26
CA ARG A 66 -4.48 -15.89 -4.99
C ARG A 66 -5.60 -16.27 -4.02
N LEU A 67 -6.82 -16.12 -4.46
CA LEU A 67 -7.97 -16.64 -3.69
C LEU A 67 -7.89 -18.17 -3.56
N ARG A 68 -8.42 -18.69 -2.46
CA ARG A 68 -8.68 -20.12 -2.35
C ARG A 68 -9.59 -20.57 -3.49
N GLU A 69 -9.46 -21.82 -3.88
CA GLU A 69 -10.13 -22.36 -5.09
C GLU A 69 -11.66 -22.28 -5.01
N ASP A 70 -12.25 -22.47 -3.85
CA ASP A 70 -13.70 -22.38 -3.65
C ASP A 70 -14.21 -20.94 -3.86
N VAL A 71 -13.49 -19.95 -3.33
CA VAL A 71 -13.79 -18.52 -3.50
C VAL A 71 -13.54 -18.09 -4.94
N GLU A 72 -12.42 -18.52 -5.52
CA GLU A 72 -12.06 -18.26 -6.93
C GLU A 72 -13.19 -18.70 -7.88
N ARG A 73 -13.71 -19.93 -7.70
CA ARG A 73 -14.82 -20.46 -8.51
C ARG A 73 -16.10 -19.64 -8.35
N SER A 74 -16.40 -19.18 -7.12
CA SER A 74 -17.56 -18.31 -6.86
C SER A 74 -17.44 -16.99 -7.62
N VAL A 75 -16.27 -16.37 -7.63
CA VAL A 75 -16.01 -15.14 -8.39
C VAL A 75 -16.11 -15.39 -9.90
N GLU A 76 -15.51 -16.47 -10.40
CA GLU A 76 -15.53 -16.80 -11.83
C GLU A 76 -16.94 -17.05 -12.37
N ALA A 77 -17.80 -17.66 -11.57
CA ALA A 77 -19.20 -17.91 -11.95
C ALA A 77 -19.98 -16.60 -12.21
N ARG A 78 -19.55 -15.49 -11.63
CA ARG A 78 -20.17 -14.15 -11.74
C ARG A 78 -19.58 -13.33 -12.89
N LEU A 79 -18.55 -13.84 -13.58
CA LEU A 79 -17.83 -13.11 -14.63
C LEU A 79 -18.22 -13.58 -16.04
N PRO A 80 -18.35 -12.64 -17.00
CA PRO A 80 -18.40 -13.01 -18.42
C PRO A 80 -17.12 -13.78 -18.80
N ALA A 81 -17.22 -14.67 -19.77
CA ALA A 81 -16.09 -15.48 -20.23
C ALA A 81 -14.87 -14.63 -20.64
N SER A 82 -15.09 -13.46 -21.22
CA SER A 82 -14.05 -12.51 -21.63
C SER A 82 -13.28 -11.86 -20.48
N CYS A 83 -13.83 -11.89 -19.27
CA CYS A 83 -13.21 -11.32 -18.06
C CYS A 83 -12.60 -12.39 -17.14
N ARG A 84 -12.65 -13.65 -17.52
CA ARG A 84 -12.06 -14.74 -16.73
C ARG A 84 -10.55 -14.77 -16.95
N GLY A 85 -9.80 -14.88 -15.87
CA GLY A 85 -8.35 -14.92 -15.88
C GLY A 85 -7.80 -14.82 -14.47
N PRO A 86 -6.52 -15.08 -14.28
CA PRO A 86 -5.90 -15.00 -12.97
C PRO A 86 -5.87 -13.55 -12.47
N VAL A 87 -6.16 -13.36 -11.19
CA VAL A 87 -5.83 -12.16 -10.44
C VAL A 87 -4.92 -12.55 -9.29
N ARG A 88 -4.02 -11.66 -8.93
CA ARG A 88 -3.11 -11.82 -7.80
C ARG A 88 -3.31 -10.71 -6.79
N PHE A 89 -3.05 -11.03 -5.54
CA PHE A 89 -3.06 -10.07 -4.45
C PHE A 89 -1.66 -9.88 -3.90
N MET A 90 -1.33 -8.65 -3.54
CA MET A 90 -0.11 -8.27 -2.83
C MET A 90 -0.51 -7.68 -1.48
N LEU A 91 0.10 -8.17 -0.40
CA LEU A 91 -0.19 -7.64 0.93
C LEU A 91 0.29 -6.19 1.02
N SER A 92 -0.64 -5.27 1.20
CA SER A 92 -0.38 -3.83 1.28
C SER A 92 -1.14 -3.18 2.42
N VAL A 93 -0.64 -2.04 2.89
CA VAL A 93 -1.36 -1.14 3.81
C VAL A 93 -0.86 0.28 3.60
N GLU A 94 -1.75 1.26 3.72
CA GLU A 94 -1.36 2.66 3.87
C GLU A 94 -1.28 3.02 5.36
N ILE A 95 -0.14 3.57 5.77
CA ILE A 95 0.10 4.08 7.14
C ILE A 95 0.22 5.60 7.10
N SER A 96 -0.58 6.28 7.91
CA SER A 96 -0.48 7.71 8.12
C SER A 96 0.44 8.01 9.29
N THR A 97 1.52 8.76 9.07
CA THR A 97 2.41 9.21 10.15
C THR A 97 2.20 10.68 10.46
N ILE A 98 2.17 11.03 11.76
CA ILE A 98 2.12 12.42 12.23
C ILE A 98 3.15 12.58 13.35
N TYR A 99 4.16 13.40 13.14
CA TYR A 99 5.25 13.59 14.10
C TYR A 99 5.86 15.00 13.99
N LYS A 100 6.74 15.36 14.92
CA LYS A 100 7.51 16.61 14.87
C LYS A 100 8.95 16.33 14.43
N ARG A 101 9.42 17.09 13.44
CA ARG A 101 10.84 17.11 13.05
C ARG A 101 11.22 18.54 12.64
N ALA A 102 12.35 19.05 13.19
CA ALA A 102 12.82 20.41 12.96
C ALA A 102 11.73 21.47 13.21
N GLU A 103 11.11 21.41 14.39
CA GLU A 103 10.05 22.32 14.87
C GLU A 103 8.77 22.39 13.98
N ARG A 104 8.65 21.49 13.01
CA ARG A 104 7.48 21.41 12.12
C ARG A 104 6.74 20.09 12.34
N THR A 105 5.41 20.17 12.31
CA THR A 105 4.57 18.95 12.25
C THR A 105 4.62 18.39 10.85
N ARG A 106 5.12 17.17 10.73
CA ARG A 106 5.17 16.39 9.50
C ARG A 106 4.00 15.43 9.47
N LYS A 107 3.39 15.29 8.29
CA LYS A 107 2.30 14.35 8.03
C LYS A 107 2.58 13.71 6.69
N VAL A 108 2.74 12.39 6.69
CA VAL A 108 3.12 11.64 5.49
C VAL A 108 2.33 10.33 5.45
N HIS A 109 1.87 9.95 4.26
CA HIS A 109 1.30 8.64 3.99
C HIS A 109 2.34 7.72 3.33
N HIS A 110 2.29 6.46 3.69
CA HIS A 110 3.26 5.46 3.26
C HIS A 110 2.54 4.16 2.90
N LEU A 111 2.85 3.62 1.73
CA LEU A 111 2.43 2.29 1.33
C LEU A 111 3.48 1.28 1.77
N LEU A 112 3.08 0.32 2.60
CA LEU A 112 3.92 -0.80 3.01
C LEU A 112 3.48 -2.05 2.26
N TYR A 113 4.47 -2.80 1.77
CA TYR A 113 4.25 -4.06 1.06
C TYR A 113 5.01 -5.18 1.74
N MET A 114 4.34 -6.33 1.94
CA MET A 114 4.90 -7.48 2.63
C MET A 114 4.93 -8.69 1.71
N PRO A 115 6.04 -9.47 1.74
CA PRO A 115 6.18 -10.64 0.87
C PRO A 115 5.31 -11.82 1.29
N ASP A 116 4.95 -11.90 2.58
CA ASP A 116 4.17 -13.00 3.15
C ASP A 116 3.40 -12.59 4.41
N LEU A 117 2.46 -13.43 4.84
CA LEU A 117 1.64 -13.20 6.03
C LEU A 117 2.47 -13.14 7.33
N ALA A 118 3.58 -13.87 7.41
CA ALA A 118 4.43 -13.83 8.60
C ALA A 118 5.14 -12.49 8.74
N SER A 119 5.62 -11.92 7.64
CA SER A 119 6.19 -10.55 7.58
C SER A 119 5.14 -9.50 7.91
N ALA A 120 3.94 -9.62 7.36
CA ALA A 120 2.81 -8.74 7.67
C ALA A 120 2.42 -8.81 9.16
N ALA A 121 2.42 -10.01 9.75
CA ALA A 121 2.15 -10.18 11.17
C ALA A 121 3.25 -9.54 12.05
N ARG A 122 4.53 -9.67 11.69
CA ARG A 122 5.64 -9.00 12.41
C ARG A 122 5.52 -7.48 12.35
N CYS A 123 5.27 -6.93 11.17
CA CYS A 123 5.04 -5.50 10.97
C CYS A 123 3.86 -5.02 11.83
N THR A 124 2.71 -5.70 11.74
CA THR A 124 1.52 -5.40 12.55
C THR A 124 1.82 -5.42 14.04
N ALA A 125 2.53 -6.44 14.53
CA ALA A 125 2.90 -6.54 15.95
C ALA A 125 3.82 -5.40 16.42
N ALA A 126 4.74 -4.94 15.56
CA ALA A 126 5.60 -3.79 15.85
C ALA A 126 4.77 -2.48 15.92
N LEU A 127 3.91 -2.24 14.94
CA LEU A 127 3.08 -1.03 14.86
C LEU A 127 1.99 -0.98 15.94
N ALA A 128 1.44 -2.13 16.37
CA ALA A 128 0.46 -2.21 17.45
C ALA A 128 0.98 -1.72 18.80
N ARG A 129 2.29 -1.71 19.01
CA ARG A 129 2.92 -1.13 20.21
C ARG A 129 2.95 0.40 20.21
N ILE A 130 2.73 1.01 19.04
CA ILE A 130 2.81 2.46 18.81
C ILE A 130 1.43 3.09 18.78
N GLY A 131 0.43 2.39 18.22
CA GLY A 131 -0.92 2.93 18.11
C GLY A 131 -2.00 1.90 17.88
N ASN A 132 -3.25 2.37 17.82
CA ASN A 132 -4.42 1.52 17.64
C ASN A 132 -4.65 1.23 16.15
N LEU A 133 -4.39 -0.01 15.76
CA LEU A 133 -4.57 -0.50 14.39
C LEU A 133 -6.00 -0.97 14.07
N ALA A 134 -6.86 -1.13 15.10
CA ALA A 134 -8.22 -1.63 14.93
C ALA A 134 -9.26 -0.52 14.71
N SER A 135 -8.86 0.73 14.77
CA SER A 135 -9.79 1.88 14.65
C SER A 135 -10.10 2.26 13.21
N ASP A 136 -9.20 1.92 12.28
CA ASP A 136 -9.29 2.26 10.86
C ASP A 136 -8.36 1.34 10.07
N GLY A 137 -8.70 0.96 8.84
CA GLY A 137 -7.82 0.21 7.93
C GLY A 137 -6.53 0.98 7.63
N ARG A 138 -6.61 2.30 7.54
CA ARG A 138 -5.48 3.22 7.44
C ARG A 138 -5.18 3.87 8.80
N PRO A 139 -4.36 3.27 9.67
CA PRO A 139 -4.08 3.79 11.00
C PRO A 139 -3.22 5.05 10.95
N ILE A 140 -3.47 5.95 11.90
CA ILE A 140 -2.65 7.15 12.13
C ILE A 140 -1.73 6.88 13.31
N LEU A 141 -0.42 6.99 13.08
CA LEU A 141 0.59 6.68 14.07
C LEU A 141 1.46 7.92 14.40
N GLY A 142 1.74 8.12 15.67
CA GLY A 142 2.70 9.10 16.16
C GLY A 142 4.13 8.57 16.01
N LEU A 143 4.57 8.32 14.78
CA LEU A 143 5.83 7.67 14.44
C LEU A 143 6.55 8.48 13.36
N ASP A 144 7.87 8.57 13.46
CA ASP A 144 8.69 9.18 12.42
C ASP A 144 8.72 8.30 11.16
N SER A 145 8.72 8.93 9.98
CA SER A 145 8.75 8.21 8.69
C SER A 145 10.00 7.34 8.51
N ARG A 146 11.14 7.78 9.04
CA ARG A 146 12.38 7.00 9.04
C ARG A 146 12.22 5.72 9.85
N ASP A 147 11.62 5.81 11.03
CA ASP A 147 11.42 4.67 11.92
C ASP A 147 10.36 3.70 11.39
N LEU A 148 9.33 4.23 10.70
CA LEU A 148 8.38 3.38 9.98
C LEU A 148 9.06 2.57 8.88
N LEU A 149 9.99 3.18 8.13
CA LEU A 149 10.76 2.47 7.11
C LEU A 149 11.65 1.40 7.74
N GLU A 150 12.31 1.68 8.86
CA GLU A 150 13.11 0.69 9.60
C GLU A 150 12.26 -0.52 10.02
N ILE A 151 11.12 -0.29 10.67
CA ILE A 151 10.17 -1.35 11.04
C ILE A 151 9.74 -2.17 9.80
N THR A 152 9.49 -1.50 8.67
CA THR A 152 9.10 -2.17 7.43
C THR A 152 10.20 -3.12 6.97
N LEU A 153 11.45 -2.64 6.88
CA LEU A 153 12.60 -3.43 6.41
C LEU A 153 12.90 -4.60 7.36
N GLU A 154 12.79 -4.40 8.66
CA GLU A 154 13.00 -5.44 9.67
C GLU A 154 11.89 -6.51 9.69
N SER A 155 10.73 -6.21 9.09
CA SER A 155 9.59 -7.13 9.08
C SER A 155 9.80 -8.36 8.20
N GLY A 156 10.68 -8.30 7.19
CA GLY A 156 11.01 -9.46 6.36
C GLY A 156 11.79 -9.10 5.11
N ASP A 157 12.56 -10.07 4.62
CA ASP A 157 13.27 -9.94 3.36
C ASP A 157 12.28 -9.73 2.20
N GLY A 158 12.46 -8.64 1.45
CA GLY A 158 11.55 -8.25 0.38
C GLY A 158 10.37 -7.38 0.84
N ALA A 159 10.27 -7.02 2.13
CA ALA A 159 9.38 -5.94 2.56
C ALA A 159 9.92 -4.58 2.10
N TYR A 160 9.03 -3.70 1.66
CA TYR A 160 9.43 -2.36 1.20
C TYR A 160 8.34 -1.32 1.42
N LEU A 161 8.73 -0.07 1.34
CA LEU A 161 7.87 1.09 1.50
C LEU A 161 7.94 1.98 0.26
N VAL A 162 6.78 2.46 -0.17
CA VAL A 162 6.63 3.48 -1.22
C VAL A 162 5.91 4.69 -0.62
N PRO A 163 6.47 5.89 -0.69
CA PRO A 163 5.76 7.11 -0.30
C PRO A 163 4.52 7.30 -1.16
N ALA A 164 3.36 7.46 -0.51
CA ALA A 164 2.08 7.60 -1.20
C ALA A 164 1.89 9.01 -1.78
N HIS A 165 1.22 9.10 -2.94
CA HIS A 165 0.75 10.35 -3.59
C HIS A 165 1.61 11.59 -3.25
N VAL A 166 2.90 11.53 -3.59
CA VAL A 166 3.99 12.36 -3.03
C VAL A 166 3.82 13.88 -3.14
N TRP A 167 2.88 14.38 -3.93
CA TRP A 167 2.63 15.81 -4.15
C TRP A 167 1.30 16.34 -3.57
N THR A 168 0.51 15.53 -2.87
CA THR A 168 -0.66 16.09 -2.18
C THR A 168 -0.20 17.13 -1.15
N PRO A 169 -0.92 18.27 -0.98
CA PRO A 169 -0.47 19.35 -0.09
C PRO A 169 -0.25 18.90 1.36
N TRP A 170 -1.10 17.98 1.85
CA TRP A 170 -1.03 17.33 3.15
C TRP A 170 -0.74 15.84 2.99
N PHE A 171 -0.12 15.25 3.98
CA PHE A 171 0.15 13.81 4.06
C PHE A 171 0.99 13.26 2.91
N ALA A 172 1.91 14.04 2.40
CA ALA A 172 2.82 13.61 1.34
C ALA A 172 4.26 14.05 1.62
N VAL A 173 5.22 13.26 1.12
CA VAL A 173 6.65 13.54 1.33
C VAL A 173 7.04 14.91 0.81
N LEU A 174 6.56 15.29 -0.39
CA LEU A 174 6.86 16.59 -1.02
C LEU A 174 5.68 17.58 -0.87
N GLY A 175 4.76 17.28 0.04
CA GLY A 175 3.57 18.10 0.29
C GLY A 175 3.90 19.49 0.82
N SER A 176 3.40 20.53 0.17
CA SER A 176 3.69 21.93 0.49
C SER A 176 3.31 22.35 1.91
N LYS A 177 2.37 21.65 2.55
CA LYS A 177 1.86 21.97 3.90
C LYS A 177 2.52 21.17 5.01
N SER A 178 2.83 19.91 4.78
CA SER A 178 3.30 19.02 5.84
C SER A 178 4.49 18.14 5.47
N GLY A 179 4.98 18.24 4.23
CA GLY A 179 6.08 17.45 3.71
C GLY A 179 7.45 18.08 3.90
N PHE A 180 8.38 17.61 3.11
CA PHE A 180 9.80 17.97 3.07
C PHE A 180 10.14 18.53 1.67
N ASP A 181 11.31 19.14 1.57
CA ASP A 181 11.81 19.60 0.28
C ASP A 181 12.47 18.47 -0.53
N ARG A 182 12.89 17.40 0.14
CA ARG A 182 13.57 16.24 -0.45
C ARG A 182 13.11 14.95 0.21
N VAL A 183 13.14 13.87 -0.54
CA VAL A 183 12.83 12.51 -0.04
C VAL A 183 13.85 12.09 1.02
N GLU A 184 15.12 12.45 0.84
CA GLU A 184 16.20 12.17 1.78
C GLU A 184 15.96 12.82 3.14
N ASP A 185 15.37 14.01 3.19
CA ASP A 185 15.05 14.68 4.46
C ASP A 185 13.97 13.93 5.25
N CYS A 186 13.11 13.19 4.55
CA CYS A 186 12.05 12.40 5.18
C CYS A 186 12.57 11.09 5.77
N TYR A 187 13.43 10.36 5.05
CA TYR A 187 13.87 9.01 5.44
C TYR A 187 15.30 8.95 5.95
N ALA A 188 16.03 10.07 5.95
CA ALA A 188 17.38 10.25 6.49
C ALA A 188 18.37 9.17 5.98
N ASP A 189 19.05 8.47 6.88
CA ASP A 189 20.02 7.42 6.58
C ASP A 189 19.43 6.22 5.81
N LEU A 190 18.12 6.00 5.90
CA LEU A 190 17.42 4.91 5.21
C LEU A 190 16.87 5.33 3.83
N ALA A 191 17.04 6.58 3.40
CA ALA A 191 16.50 7.05 2.10
C ALA A 191 16.98 6.23 0.89
N GLY A 192 18.12 5.54 1.01
CA GLY A 192 18.62 4.62 -0.02
C GLY A 192 17.73 3.41 -0.29
N HIS A 193 16.85 3.05 0.65
CA HIS A 193 15.88 1.96 0.52
C HIS A 193 14.59 2.37 -0.18
N ILE A 194 14.37 3.67 -0.41
CA ILE A 194 13.24 4.16 -1.23
C ILE A 194 13.66 4.09 -2.69
N PHE A 195 12.96 3.27 -3.48
CA PHE A 195 13.25 3.08 -4.91
C PHE A 195 12.11 3.51 -5.83
N ALA A 196 10.92 3.72 -5.30
CA ALA A 196 9.73 4.15 -6.04
C ALA A 196 8.97 5.25 -5.29
N LEU A 197 8.24 6.06 -6.04
CA LEU A 197 7.36 7.11 -5.55
C LEU A 197 6.00 6.95 -6.23
N GLU A 198 4.92 7.13 -5.46
CA GLU A 198 3.59 7.15 -6.04
C GLU A 198 3.21 8.56 -6.48
N THR A 199 2.79 8.65 -7.74
CA THR A 199 2.10 9.82 -8.31
C THR A 199 0.59 9.64 -8.20
N GLY A 200 -0.19 10.52 -8.79
CA GLY A 200 -1.64 10.47 -8.78
C GLY A 200 -2.26 11.50 -7.82
N LEU A 201 -3.58 11.55 -7.77
CA LEU A 201 -4.40 12.53 -7.05
C LEU A 201 -4.08 13.98 -7.46
N SER A 202 -2.91 14.51 -7.11
CA SER A 202 -2.50 15.91 -7.36
C SER A 202 -1.33 16.03 -8.33
N ALA A 203 -0.81 14.93 -8.86
CA ALA A 203 0.40 14.94 -9.67
C ALA A 203 0.42 13.85 -10.73
N ASP A 204 1.15 14.13 -11.78
CA ASP A 204 1.51 13.24 -12.87
C ASP A 204 3.03 13.01 -12.92
N PRO A 205 3.53 12.09 -13.76
CA PRO A 205 4.95 11.86 -13.92
C PRO A 205 5.72 13.10 -14.38
N GLU A 206 5.14 13.96 -15.20
CA GLU A 206 5.76 15.17 -15.72
C GLU A 206 6.14 16.16 -14.61
N MET A 207 5.38 16.22 -13.53
CA MET A 207 5.75 17.02 -12.35
C MET A 207 7.03 16.48 -11.69
N CYS A 208 7.16 15.17 -11.56
CA CYS A 208 8.35 14.53 -11.00
C CYS A 208 9.57 14.76 -11.89
N TRP A 209 9.43 14.67 -13.22
CA TRP A 209 10.53 14.85 -14.17
C TRP A 209 11.11 16.28 -14.22
N ARG A 210 10.42 17.24 -13.62
CA ARG A 210 10.93 18.62 -13.47
C ARG A 210 11.87 18.78 -12.28
N VAL A 211 12.01 17.76 -11.45
CA VAL A 211 12.80 17.79 -10.22
C VAL A 211 13.90 16.73 -10.33
N SER A 212 15.11 17.15 -10.67
CA SER A 212 16.25 16.24 -10.91
C SER A 212 16.58 15.31 -9.74
N GLY A 213 16.28 15.72 -8.50
CA GLY A 213 16.41 14.88 -7.32
C GLY A 213 15.49 13.64 -7.32
N LEU A 214 14.48 13.60 -8.22
CA LEU A 214 13.53 12.49 -8.34
C LEU A 214 13.85 11.52 -9.48
N ASP A 215 14.84 11.81 -10.33
CA ASP A 215 15.16 11.02 -11.53
C ASP A 215 15.55 9.55 -11.22
N ARG A 216 16.05 9.31 -10.02
CA ARG A 216 16.47 7.96 -9.58
C ARG A 216 15.30 7.05 -9.20
N TYR A 217 14.12 7.60 -8.94
CA TYR A 217 12.97 6.83 -8.45
C TYR A 217 12.12 6.29 -9.60
N ARG A 218 11.58 5.10 -9.41
CA ARG A 218 10.51 4.57 -10.25
C ARG A 218 9.22 5.27 -9.89
N LEU A 219 8.44 5.67 -10.88
CA LEU A 219 7.13 6.27 -10.66
C LEU A 219 6.06 5.19 -10.83
N VAL A 220 5.17 5.11 -9.85
CA VAL A 220 3.98 4.26 -9.88
C VAL A 220 2.75 5.12 -9.70
N SER A 221 1.60 4.63 -10.14
CA SER A 221 0.32 5.31 -9.98
C SER A 221 -0.76 4.29 -9.69
N ASN A 222 -1.57 4.52 -8.68
CA ASN A 222 -2.64 3.64 -8.24
C ASN A 222 -3.93 4.45 -8.06
N SER A 223 -5.03 3.77 -7.73
CA SER A 223 -6.33 4.44 -7.63
C SER A 223 -6.56 5.17 -6.31
N ASP A 224 -5.96 4.73 -5.22
CA ASP A 224 -6.27 5.19 -3.84
C ASP A 224 -7.78 5.04 -3.54
N ALA A 225 -8.36 3.86 -3.89
CA ALA A 225 -9.79 3.55 -3.84
C ALA A 225 -10.19 2.83 -2.54
#